data_ff763bdff6f0f4870f3ac264ea835bc8
#
_entry.id   ff763bdff6f0f4870f3ac264ea835bc8
#
_cell.length_a   1.000
_cell.length_b   1.000
_cell.length_c   1.000
_cell.angle_alpha   90.00
_cell.angle_beta   90.00
_cell.angle_gamma   90.00
#
_symmetry.space_group_name_H-M   'P 1'
#
loop_
_entity.id
_entity.type
_entity.pdbx_description
1 polymer ?
#
loop_
_entity_poly.entity_id
_entity_poly.type
_entity_poly.pdbx_seq_one_letter_code
_entity_poly.pdbx_strand_id
1 'polypeptide(L)'
;MDSPRGLSPITYLHLAARNLVRNRRRTLITLLTMIFGIATLTLLSALNDGWLNQMKTNFILSYTGHLQIHAAGFEASQNLNDRIKEPEEVSRLMQSYGEIVGWTQRIRTSGLASVGGSSAGVQVMATDPEQETWVTSMDQRVTSGTWLRPGISHDLILGHTVAQNLGAELGDRIILMVQRLNGEMVSDVFFLRGILETGAPQIDRSLALISLNSAQQWLQMGDSVTDIVIRADIHEHTDALSRLF
;
A
#
# COMPACT_ATOMS: atom_id res chain seq x y z
N MET A 1 25.35 -70.55 4.63
CA MET A 1 24.34 -69.54 5.10
C MET A 1 23.88 -68.80 3.87
N ASP A 2 22.78 -69.26 3.26
CA ASP A 2 22.19 -68.59 2.08
C ASP A 2 21.46 -67.35 2.48
N SER A 3 21.87 -66.21 1.95
CA SER A 3 21.14 -64.94 2.10
C SER A 3 19.77 -65.04 1.41
N PRO A 4 18.68 -64.58 2.05
CA PRO A 4 17.35 -64.66 1.44
C PRO A 4 17.35 -63.79 0.17
N ARG A 5 17.12 -64.47 -0.98
CA ARG A 5 16.89 -63.76 -2.26
C ARG A 5 15.66 -62.87 -2.13
N GLY A 6 15.88 -61.55 -2.02
CA GLY A 6 14.80 -60.58 -2.04
C GLY A 6 13.98 -60.68 -3.32
N LEU A 7 12.63 -60.64 -3.18
CA LEU A 7 11.73 -60.66 -4.31
C LEU A 7 12.06 -59.49 -5.27
N SER A 8 11.89 -59.74 -6.57
CA SER A 8 12.18 -58.66 -7.55
C SER A 8 11.22 -57.48 -7.36
N PRO A 9 11.64 -56.24 -7.67
CA PRO A 9 10.76 -55.03 -7.56
C PRO A 9 9.44 -55.19 -8.29
N ILE A 10 9.42 -55.89 -9.40
CA ILE A 10 8.21 -56.23 -10.20
C ILE A 10 7.24 -57.10 -9.41
N THR A 11 7.72 -58.04 -8.62
CA THR A 11 6.89 -58.92 -7.78
C THR A 11 6.23 -58.12 -6.66
N TYR A 12 6.91 -57.16 -6.03
CA TYR A 12 6.33 -56.27 -5.04
C TYR A 12 5.23 -55.39 -5.65
N LEU A 13 5.44 -54.86 -6.86
CA LEU A 13 4.46 -54.05 -7.57
C LEU A 13 3.17 -54.85 -7.88
N HIS A 14 3.35 -56.07 -8.32
CA HIS A 14 2.23 -56.97 -8.64
C HIS A 14 1.42 -57.38 -7.40
N LEU A 15 2.09 -57.65 -6.27
CA LEU A 15 1.46 -57.91 -5.00
C LEU A 15 0.68 -56.69 -4.45
N ALA A 16 1.29 -55.51 -4.58
CA ALA A 16 0.64 -54.24 -4.18
C ALA A 16 -0.64 -53.99 -5.00
N ALA A 17 -0.54 -54.08 -6.33
CA ALA A 17 -1.68 -53.92 -7.23
C ALA A 17 -2.84 -54.90 -6.91
N ARG A 18 -2.51 -56.19 -6.67
CA ARG A 18 -3.47 -57.23 -6.31
C ARG A 18 -4.15 -56.94 -4.97
N ASN A 19 -3.41 -56.36 -3.98
CA ASN A 19 -3.99 -55.99 -2.69
C ASN A 19 -4.93 -54.78 -2.81
N LEU A 20 -4.60 -53.77 -3.63
CA LEU A 20 -5.47 -52.63 -3.93
C LEU A 20 -6.79 -53.07 -4.56
N VAL A 21 -6.75 -53.97 -5.54
CA VAL A 21 -7.96 -54.48 -6.23
C VAL A 21 -8.82 -55.37 -5.30
N ARG A 22 -8.20 -56.14 -4.40
CA ARG A 22 -8.91 -56.99 -3.45
C ARG A 22 -9.71 -56.19 -2.42
N ASN A 23 -9.23 -55.03 -1.99
CA ASN A 23 -9.87 -54.17 -0.99
C ASN A 23 -10.44 -52.88 -1.59
N ARG A 24 -11.22 -53.01 -2.68
CA ARG A 24 -11.73 -51.87 -3.48
C ARG A 24 -12.40 -50.76 -2.66
N ARG A 25 -13.23 -51.09 -1.67
CA ARG A 25 -13.91 -50.09 -0.83
C ARG A 25 -12.92 -49.24 -0.04
N ARG A 26 -11.94 -49.86 0.62
CA ARG A 26 -10.92 -49.17 1.40
C ARG A 26 -10.03 -48.30 0.51
N THR A 27 -9.60 -48.85 -0.62
CA THR A 27 -8.77 -48.13 -1.61
C THR A 27 -9.52 -46.93 -2.18
N LEU A 28 -10.81 -47.10 -2.53
CA LEU A 28 -11.65 -46.02 -3.06
C LEU A 28 -11.79 -44.86 -2.03
N ILE A 29 -12.11 -45.20 -0.77
CA ILE A 29 -12.28 -44.22 0.30
C ILE A 29 -10.96 -43.44 0.50
N THR A 30 -9.81 -44.14 0.56
CA THR A 30 -8.51 -43.52 0.74
C THR A 30 -8.17 -42.60 -0.44
N LEU A 31 -8.40 -43.02 -1.68
CA LEU A 31 -8.21 -42.23 -2.87
C LEU A 31 -9.11 -41.00 -2.90
N LEU A 32 -10.40 -41.15 -2.60
CA LEU A 32 -11.32 -40.01 -2.53
C LEU A 32 -10.92 -39.00 -1.46
N THR A 33 -10.51 -39.45 -0.28
CA THR A 33 -10.00 -38.57 0.78
C THR A 33 -8.74 -37.81 0.35
N MET A 34 -7.83 -38.52 -0.33
CA MET A 34 -6.60 -37.91 -0.82
C MET A 34 -6.87 -36.89 -1.94
N ILE A 35 -7.72 -37.24 -2.90
CA ILE A 35 -8.14 -36.32 -3.98
C ILE A 35 -8.85 -35.09 -3.39
N PHE A 36 -9.76 -35.30 -2.45
CA PHE A 36 -10.47 -34.21 -1.77
C PHE A 36 -9.51 -33.30 -1.00
N GLY A 37 -8.56 -33.89 -0.27
CA GLY A 37 -7.52 -33.12 0.45
C GLY A 37 -6.66 -32.26 -0.49
N ILE A 38 -6.18 -32.86 -1.58
CA ILE A 38 -5.37 -32.13 -2.58
C ILE A 38 -6.21 -31.04 -3.26
N ALA A 39 -7.43 -31.35 -3.67
CA ALA A 39 -8.32 -30.38 -4.30
C ALA A 39 -8.64 -29.19 -3.37
N THR A 40 -8.88 -29.45 -2.09
CA THR A 40 -9.13 -28.40 -1.08
C THR A 40 -7.90 -27.53 -0.88
N LEU A 41 -6.70 -28.13 -0.76
CA LEU A 41 -5.45 -27.37 -0.63
C LEU A 41 -5.17 -26.50 -1.86
N THR A 42 -5.37 -27.06 -3.05
CA THR A 42 -5.17 -26.32 -4.31
C THR A 42 -6.15 -25.14 -4.42
N LEU A 43 -7.42 -25.38 -4.07
CA LEU A 43 -8.45 -24.34 -4.09
C LEU A 43 -8.12 -23.22 -3.10
N LEU A 44 -7.75 -23.56 -1.85
CA LEU A 44 -7.36 -22.58 -0.84
C LEU A 44 -6.12 -21.78 -1.26
N SER A 45 -5.12 -22.43 -1.86
CA SER A 45 -3.93 -21.75 -2.38
C SER A 45 -4.30 -20.77 -3.49
N ALA A 46 -5.13 -21.20 -4.46
CA ALA A 46 -5.56 -20.34 -5.55
C ALA A 46 -6.38 -19.13 -5.09
N LEU A 47 -7.26 -19.32 -4.10
CA LEU A 47 -8.03 -18.23 -3.49
C LEU A 47 -7.10 -17.24 -2.75
N ASN A 48 -6.14 -17.75 -1.99
CA ASN A 48 -5.17 -16.91 -1.28
C ASN A 48 -4.29 -16.10 -2.25
N ASP A 49 -3.79 -16.72 -3.32
CA ASP A 49 -3.00 -16.03 -4.34
C ASP A 49 -3.82 -14.96 -5.08
N GLY A 50 -5.07 -15.28 -5.41
CA GLY A 50 -6.00 -14.32 -6.01
C GLY A 50 -6.25 -13.11 -5.11
N TRP A 51 -6.50 -13.34 -3.83
CA TRP A 51 -6.72 -12.28 -2.84
C TRP A 51 -5.48 -11.42 -2.62
N LEU A 52 -4.30 -12.04 -2.48
CA LEU A 52 -3.04 -11.32 -2.33
C LEU A 52 -2.71 -10.47 -3.57
N ASN A 53 -2.93 -10.97 -4.77
CA ASN A 53 -2.71 -10.23 -6.00
C ASN A 53 -3.66 -9.04 -6.12
N GLN A 54 -4.94 -9.23 -5.79
CA GLN A 54 -5.92 -8.14 -5.76
C GLN A 54 -5.50 -7.06 -4.75
N MET A 55 -5.08 -7.46 -3.55
CA MET A 55 -4.62 -6.56 -2.50
C MET A 55 -3.37 -5.77 -2.94
N LYS A 56 -2.38 -6.44 -3.55
CA LYS A 56 -1.17 -5.77 -4.07
C LYS A 56 -1.53 -4.75 -5.16
N THR A 57 -2.36 -5.13 -6.13
CA THR A 57 -2.77 -4.24 -7.21
C THR A 57 -3.52 -3.02 -6.67
N ASN A 58 -4.46 -3.22 -5.75
CA ASN A 58 -5.18 -2.12 -5.12
C ASN A 58 -4.23 -1.21 -4.34
N PHE A 59 -3.25 -1.76 -3.62
CA PHE A 59 -2.27 -0.98 -2.85
C PHE A 59 -1.40 -0.11 -3.76
N ILE A 60 -0.86 -0.68 -4.85
CA ILE A 60 -0.03 0.04 -5.82
C ILE A 60 -0.84 1.16 -6.47
N LEU A 61 -2.00 0.85 -7.02
CA LEU A 61 -2.83 1.82 -7.74
C LEU A 61 -3.45 2.88 -6.81
N SER A 62 -3.70 2.56 -5.54
CA SER A 62 -4.37 3.47 -4.61
C SER A 62 -3.42 4.27 -3.74
N TYR A 63 -2.13 3.88 -3.59
CA TYR A 63 -1.28 4.54 -2.61
C TYR A 63 0.18 4.72 -3.05
N THR A 64 0.88 3.64 -3.45
CA THR A 64 2.33 3.67 -3.63
C THR A 64 2.79 4.12 -5.01
N GLY A 65 1.93 4.09 -6.04
CA GLY A 65 2.38 4.17 -7.43
C GLY A 65 3.26 2.97 -7.81
N HIS A 66 3.92 3.05 -8.97
CA HIS A 66 4.78 1.98 -9.46
C HIS A 66 6.22 2.10 -8.97
N LEU A 67 6.71 3.34 -8.84
CA LEU A 67 8.06 3.64 -8.37
C LEU A 67 8.01 4.81 -7.37
N GLN A 68 8.88 4.79 -6.36
CA GLN A 68 9.03 5.89 -5.41
C GLN A 68 10.52 6.27 -5.32
N ILE A 69 10.78 7.58 -5.34
CA ILE A 69 12.09 8.14 -5.11
C ILE A 69 12.07 8.83 -3.75
N HIS A 70 13.00 8.46 -2.88
CA HIS A 70 13.19 9.05 -1.56
C HIS A 70 14.60 9.61 -1.41
N ALA A 71 14.76 10.57 -0.51
CA ALA A 71 16.10 10.92 -0.05
C ALA A 71 16.74 9.73 0.68
N ALA A 72 18.06 9.61 0.58
CA ALA A 72 18.78 8.54 1.24
C ALA A 72 18.51 8.54 2.76
N GLY A 73 18.10 7.40 3.31
CA GLY A 73 17.80 7.23 4.74
C GLY A 73 16.35 7.47 5.13
N PHE A 74 15.53 8.14 4.33
CA PHE A 74 14.14 8.49 4.66
C PHE A 74 13.27 7.26 4.97
N GLU A 75 13.38 6.20 4.17
CA GLU A 75 12.55 4.99 4.36
C GLU A 75 12.78 4.34 5.74
N ALA A 76 14.01 4.40 6.25
CA ALA A 76 14.35 3.84 7.56
C ALA A 76 14.02 4.77 8.73
N SER A 77 14.21 6.09 8.55
CA SER A 77 14.06 7.09 9.61
C SER A 77 12.67 7.71 9.69
N GLN A 78 11.99 7.82 8.53
CA GLN A 78 10.77 8.61 8.31
C GLN A 78 10.89 10.05 8.86
N ASN A 79 12.10 10.59 8.86
CA ASN A 79 12.42 11.90 9.39
C ASN A 79 12.38 12.94 8.26
N LEU A 80 11.70 14.06 8.49
CA LEU A 80 11.61 15.17 7.53
C LEU A 80 12.98 15.78 7.16
N ASN A 81 14.02 15.52 7.97
CA ASN A 81 15.38 15.97 7.63
C ASN A 81 15.96 15.21 6.42
N ASP A 82 15.54 13.96 6.22
CA ASP A 82 15.90 13.14 5.05
C ASP A 82 14.91 13.45 3.92
N ARG A 83 15.08 14.58 3.26
CA ARG A 83 14.18 15.10 2.23
C ARG A 83 14.88 15.41 0.93
N ILE A 84 14.14 15.43 -0.16
CA ILE A 84 14.57 15.90 -1.47
C ILE A 84 14.47 17.43 -1.46
N LYS A 85 15.61 18.11 -1.56
CA LYS A 85 15.68 19.59 -1.45
C LYS A 85 15.27 20.28 -2.74
N GLU A 86 15.59 19.68 -3.87
CA GLU A 86 15.38 20.23 -5.21
C GLU A 86 14.54 19.25 -6.05
N PRO A 87 13.24 19.07 -5.71
CA PRO A 87 12.37 18.09 -6.40
C PRO A 87 12.13 18.45 -7.86
N GLU A 88 12.31 19.70 -8.24
CA GLU A 88 12.16 20.16 -9.63
C GLU A 88 13.22 19.59 -10.57
N GLU A 89 14.44 19.32 -10.10
CA GLU A 89 15.47 18.68 -10.91
C GLU A 89 15.05 17.25 -11.27
N VAL A 90 14.53 16.52 -10.29
CA VAL A 90 14.02 15.18 -10.49
C VAL A 90 12.81 15.20 -11.43
N SER A 91 11.90 16.15 -11.24
CA SER A 91 10.72 16.34 -12.11
C SER A 91 11.09 16.64 -13.57
N ARG A 92 12.13 17.45 -13.80
CA ARG A 92 12.64 17.72 -15.17
C ARG A 92 13.23 16.46 -15.82
N LEU A 93 13.97 15.66 -15.06
CA LEU A 93 14.48 14.39 -15.56
C LEU A 93 13.33 13.46 -15.98
N MET A 94 12.28 13.38 -15.19
CA MET A 94 11.13 12.53 -15.49
C MET A 94 10.40 12.92 -16.78
N GLN A 95 10.31 14.22 -17.10
CA GLN A 95 9.71 14.69 -18.34
C GLN A 95 10.43 14.20 -19.60
N SER A 96 11.70 13.81 -19.48
CA SER A 96 12.49 13.29 -20.60
C SER A 96 12.25 11.82 -20.90
N TYR A 97 11.56 11.09 -20.02
CA TYR A 97 11.25 9.66 -20.18
C TYR A 97 9.79 9.46 -20.62
N GLY A 98 9.61 9.03 -21.86
CA GLY A 98 8.27 8.83 -22.46
C GLY A 98 7.43 7.70 -21.85
N GLU A 99 8.01 6.88 -20.99
CA GLU A 99 7.34 5.76 -20.31
C GLU A 99 6.63 6.19 -19.01
N ILE A 100 6.85 7.43 -18.56
CA ILE A 100 6.23 7.96 -17.35
C ILE A 100 4.87 8.56 -17.71
N VAL A 101 3.81 7.98 -17.15
CA VAL A 101 2.42 8.43 -17.33
C VAL A 101 2.15 9.68 -16.47
N GLY A 102 2.74 9.72 -15.27
CA GLY A 102 2.61 10.84 -14.35
C GLY A 102 3.47 10.66 -13.11
N TRP A 103 3.68 11.75 -12.39
CA TRP A 103 4.35 11.74 -11.09
C TRP A 103 3.68 12.75 -10.18
N THR A 104 3.87 12.57 -8.87
CA THR A 104 3.43 13.51 -7.85
C THR A 104 4.47 13.62 -6.74
N GLN A 105 4.52 14.80 -6.15
CA GLN A 105 5.37 15.10 -5.01
C GLN A 105 4.58 14.89 -3.72
N ARG A 106 5.22 14.30 -2.70
CA ARG A 106 4.60 14.05 -1.41
C ARG A 106 5.49 14.44 -0.24
N ILE A 107 4.84 14.84 0.85
CA ILE A 107 5.47 14.93 2.17
C ILE A 107 4.77 13.90 3.05
N ARG A 108 5.52 13.01 3.67
CA ARG A 108 5.00 12.04 4.66
C ARG A 108 5.64 12.28 6.01
N THR A 109 4.82 12.35 7.04
CA THR A 109 5.28 12.46 8.43
C THR A 109 4.26 11.84 9.38
N SER A 110 4.72 11.40 10.53
CA SER A 110 3.83 10.88 11.58
C SER A 110 3.30 12.04 12.43
N GLY A 111 2.07 11.93 12.87
CA GLY A 111 1.43 12.96 13.68
C GLY A 111 0.29 12.43 14.55
N LEU A 112 -0.38 13.35 15.19
CA LEU A 112 -1.58 13.11 15.99
C LEU A 112 -2.73 13.93 15.42
N ALA A 113 -3.87 13.30 15.21
CA ALA A 113 -5.13 13.98 14.88
C ALA A 113 -6.03 13.98 16.11
N SER A 114 -6.70 15.12 16.38
CA SER A 114 -7.58 15.26 17.54
C SER A 114 -8.85 16.02 17.21
N VAL A 115 -9.97 15.57 17.76
CA VAL A 115 -11.28 16.23 17.69
C VAL A 115 -12.10 15.90 18.95
N GLY A 116 -12.76 16.89 19.53
CA GLY A 116 -13.76 16.68 20.60
C GLY A 116 -13.28 15.90 21.82
N GLY A 117 -11.95 15.86 22.08
CA GLY A 117 -11.38 15.08 23.19
C GLY A 117 -10.89 13.67 22.79
N SER A 118 -11.21 13.20 21.58
CA SER A 118 -10.63 11.98 21.00
C SER A 118 -9.33 12.30 20.28
N SER A 119 -8.38 11.35 20.24
CA SER A 119 -7.13 11.48 19.49
C SER A 119 -6.70 10.16 18.89
N ALA A 120 -6.05 10.23 17.73
CA ALA A 120 -5.51 9.07 17.02
C ALA A 120 -4.16 9.40 16.40
N GLY A 121 -3.21 8.45 16.46
CA GLY A 121 -1.98 8.55 15.69
C GLY A 121 -2.28 8.42 14.20
N VAL A 122 -1.71 9.32 13.39
CA VAL A 122 -1.93 9.36 11.96
C VAL A 122 -0.62 9.48 11.18
N GLN A 123 -0.63 8.97 9.96
CA GLN A 123 0.36 9.27 8.94
C GLN A 123 -0.17 10.46 8.15
N VAL A 124 0.40 11.62 8.37
CA VAL A 124 0.09 12.81 7.57
C VAL A 124 0.80 12.66 6.23
N MET A 125 0.02 12.64 5.17
CA MET A 125 0.50 12.65 3.79
C MET A 125 0.01 13.93 3.13
N ALA A 126 0.93 14.67 2.56
CA ALA A 126 0.60 15.84 1.76
C ALA A 126 0.95 15.56 0.30
N THR A 127 0.08 15.96 -0.61
CA THR A 127 0.25 15.76 -2.04
C THR A 127 -0.32 16.92 -2.84
N ASP A 128 0.12 17.08 -4.09
CA ASP A 128 -0.54 17.95 -5.04
C ASP A 128 -1.86 17.30 -5.48
N PRO A 129 -3.03 17.90 -5.19
CA PRO A 129 -4.32 17.27 -5.44
C PRO A 129 -4.61 16.97 -6.92
N GLU A 130 -4.04 17.73 -7.85
CA GLU A 130 -4.21 17.54 -9.29
C GLU A 130 -3.28 16.45 -9.81
N GLN A 131 -1.98 16.53 -9.46
CA GLN A 131 -1.00 15.54 -9.90
C GLN A 131 -1.27 14.16 -9.31
N GLU A 132 -1.77 14.09 -8.09
CA GLU A 132 -2.10 12.83 -7.43
C GLU A 132 -3.09 11.99 -8.22
N THR A 133 -4.10 12.61 -8.85
CA THR A 133 -5.10 11.90 -9.67
C THR A 133 -4.52 11.23 -10.92
N TRP A 134 -3.33 11.66 -11.36
CA TRP A 134 -2.65 11.05 -12.50
C TRP A 134 -1.81 9.85 -12.10
N VAL A 135 -1.43 9.78 -10.84
CA VAL A 135 -0.53 8.74 -10.31
C VAL A 135 -1.30 7.64 -9.60
N THR A 136 -2.28 8.01 -8.78
CA THR A 136 -3.11 7.07 -8.02
C THR A 136 -4.60 7.30 -8.27
N SER A 137 -5.42 6.44 -7.71
CA SER A 137 -6.89 6.55 -7.77
C SER A 137 -7.50 6.95 -6.41
N MET A 138 -6.76 7.68 -5.57
CA MET A 138 -7.25 8.08 -4.24
C MET A 138 -8.49 8.97 -4.30
N ASP A 139 -8.55 9.86 -5.28
CA ASP A 139 -9.69 10.73 -5.52
C ASP A 139 -11.00 9.95 -5.71
N GLN A 140 -10.91 8.81 -6.43
CA GLN A 140 -12.05 7.91 -6.68
C GLN A 140 -12.43 7.06 -5.47
N ARG A 141 -11.61 7.05 -4.44
CA ARG A 141 -11.82 6.30 -3.19
C ARG A 141 -12.44 7.14 -2.07
N VAL A 142 -12.78 8.40 -2.33
CA VAL A 142 -13.51 9.24 -1.39
C VAL A 142 -14.96 8.74 -1.34
N THR A 143 -15.34 8.16 -0.21
CA THR A 143 -16.68 7.58 0.03
C THR A 143 -17.67 8.59 0.57
N SER A 144 -17.18 9.65 1.22
CA SER A 144 -18.00 10.73 1.75
C SER A 144 -17.28 12.07 1.62
N GLY A 145 -18.00 13.13 1.26
CA GLY A 145 -17.45 14.46 1.05
C GLY A 145 -16.85 14.64 -0.35
N THR A 146 -15.73 15.37 -0.46
CA THR A 146 -15.09 15.71 -1.73
C THR A 146 -13.57 15.63 -1.62
N TRP A 147 -12.91 15.52 -2.77
CA TRP A 147 -11.44 15.55 -2.87
C TRP A 147 -10.85 16.89 -2.41
N LEU A 148 -9.53 16.91 -2.14
CA LEU A 148 -8.79 18.11 -1.76
C LEU A 148 -8.88 19.18 -2.86
N ARG A 149 -8.87 20.44 -2.43
CA ARG A 149 -8.72 21.59 -3.34
C ARG A 149 -7.25 21.87 -3.58
N PRO A 150 -6.89 22.29 -4.82
CA PRO A 150 -5.52 22.72 -5.11
C PRO A 150 -5.16 24.00 -4.32
N GLY A 151 -3.86 24.20 -4.15
CA GLY A 151 -3.30 25.36 -3.46
C GLY A 151 -3.27 25.22 -1.94
N ILE A 152 -3.08 26.37 -1.25
CA ILE A 152 -3.06 26.42 0.21
C ILE A 152 -4.49 26.37 0.73
N SER A 153 -4.85 25.27 1.37
CA SER A 153 -6.15 25.07 1.97
C SER A 153 -6.01 24.32 3.30
N HIS A 154 -6.94 24.54 4.22
CA HIS A 154 -7.02 23.76 5.45
C HIS A 154 -7.95 22.56 5.29
N ASP A 155 -8.04 22.02 4.08
CA ASP A 155 -8.81 20.81 3.79
C ASP A 155 -8.05 19.58 4.27
N LEU A 156 -8.78 18.64 4.88
CA LEU A 156 -8.29 17.35 5.36
C LEU A 156 -9.17 16.23 4.83
N ILE A 157 -8.55 15.16 4.37
CA ILE A 157 -9.23 13.90 4.14
C ILE A 157 -8.66 12.88 5.14
N LEU A 158 -9.53 12.13 5.80
CA LEU A 158 -9.15 11.06 6.72
C LEU A 158 -9.49 9.70 6.11
N GLY A 159 -8.66 8.70 6.43
CA GLY A 159 -9.02 7.31 6.21
C GLY A 159 -10.26 6.94 7.04
N HIS A 160 -11.13 6.10 6.49
CA HIS A 160 -12.41 5.73 7.10
C HIS A 160 -12.28 5.30 8.57
N THR A 161 -11.30 4.44 8.87
CA THR A 161 -11.08 3.95 10.23
C THR A 161 -10.59 5.04 11.18
N VAL A 162 -9.77 5.99 10.69
CA VAL A 162 -9.34 7.14 11.51
C VAL A 162 -10.53 8.01 11.86
N ALA A 163 -11.36 8.38 10.87
CA ALA A 163 -12.55 9.18 11.08
C ALA A 163 -13.51 8.52 12.07
N GLN A 164 -13.73 7.20 11.93
CA GLN A 164 -14.58 6.42 12.84
C GLN A 164 -14.02 6.41 14.28
N ASN A 165 -12.71 6.17 14.45
CA ASN A 165 -12.06 6.13 15.77
C ASN A 165 -12.08 7.50 16.48
N LEU A 166 -12.01 8.59 15.72
CA LEU A 166 -12.11 9.94 16.23
C LEU A 166 -13.56 10.36 16.50
N GLY A 167 -14.54 9.69 15.90
CA GLY A 167 -15.93 10.14 15.87
C GLY A 167 -16.09 11.43 15.06
N ALA A 168 -15.26 11.61 14.01
CA ALA A 168 -15.22 12.83 13.22
C ALA A 168 -16.24 12.79 12.07
N GLU A 169 -16.95 13.90 11.87
CA GLU A 169 -17.93 14.11 10.80
C GLU A 169 -17.43 15.15 9.79
N LEU A 170 -18.00 15.14 8.58
CA LEU A 170 -17.66 16.13 7.55
C LEU A 170 -17.92 17.56 8.06
N GLY A 171 -16.93 18.44 7.87
CA GLY A 171 -16.92 19.81 8.34
C GLY A 171 -16.33 20.01 9.73
N ASP A 172 -16.03 18.97 10.47
CA ASP A 172 -15.38 19.06 11.77
C ASP A 172 -13.99 19.69 11.70
N ARG A 173 -13.63 20.37 12.79
CA ARG A 173 -12.31 20.98 12.99
C ARG A 173 -11.39 19.95 13.64
N ILE A 174 -10.44 19.44 12.87
CA ILE A 174 -9.46 18.48 13.32
C ILE A 174 -8.14 19.20 13.60
N ILE A 175 -7.60 19.02 14.80
CA ILE A 175 -6.27 19.50 15.14
C ILE A 175 -5.26 18.46 14.73
N LEU A 176 -4.38 18.78 13.78
CA LEU A 176 -3.23 17.96 13.46
C LEU A 176 -2.01 18.48 14.22
N MET A 177 -1.23 17.58 14.80
CA MET A 177 0.03 17.87 15.50
C MET A 177 1.12 17.01 14.91
N VAL A 178 2.23 17.62 14.50
CA VAL A 178 3.40 16.96 13.89
C VAL A 178 4.68 17.60 14.39
N GLN A 179 5.82 16.93 14.14
CA GLN A 179 7.14 17.49 14.42
C GLN A 179 7.72 18.14 13.16
N ARG A 180 8.18 19.39 13.27
CA ARG A 180 8.92 20.10 12.23
C ARG A 180 10.36 19.64 12.10
N LEU A 181 11.05 20.13 11.06
CA LEU A 181 12.47 19.89 10.81
C LEU A 181 13.40 20.23 11.98
N ASN A 182 13.07 21.28 12.73
CA ASN A 182 13.83 21.73 13.89
C ASN A 182 13.54 20.95 15.18
N GLY A 183 12.70 19.91 15.11
CA GLY A 183 12.27 19.10 16.26
C GLY A 183 11.11 19.71 17.06
N GLU A 184 10.62 20.90 16.71
CA GLU A 184 9.50 21.56 17.36
C GLU A 184 8.17 20.86 17.03
N MET A 185 7.35 20.62 18.06
CA MET A 185 5.99 20.14 17.87
C MET A 185 5.08 21.30 17.52
N VAL A 186 4.40 21.20 16.39
CA VAL A 186 3.47 22.23 15.91
C VAL A 186 2.11 21.63 15.64
N SER A 187 1.08 22.44 15.86
CA SER A 187 -0.29 22.07 15.58
C SER A 187 -0.97 23.09 14.69
N ASP A 188 -1.88 22.62 13.85
CA ASP A 188 -2.75 23.47 13.05
C ASP A 188 -4.12 22.85 12.94
N VAL A 189 -5.12 23.66 12.55
CA VAL A 189 -6.53 23.27 12.46
C VAL A 189 -6.90 23.04 11.00
N PHE A 190 -7.36 21.87 10.70
CA PHE A 190 -7.87 21.47 9.39
C PHE A 190 -9.38 21.15 9.47
N PHE A 191 -10.05 21.24 8.34
CA PHE A 191 -11.49 20.91 8.24
C PHE A 191 -11.66 19.59 7.50
N LEU A 192 -12.39 18.67 8.10
CA LEU A 192 -12.67 17.37 7.48
C LEU A 192 -13.55 17.55 6.24
N ARG A 193 -12.93 17.45 5.07
CA ARG A 193 -13.58 17.65 3.78
C ARG A 193 -14.05 16.34 3.15
N GLY A 194 -13.35 15.26 3.41
CA GLY A 194 -13.66 13.94 2.84
C GLY A 194 -13.20 12.79 3.71
N ILE A 195 -13.81 11.65 3.50
CA ILE A 195 -13.46 10.36 4.10
C ILE A 195 -13.12 9.40 2.98
N LEU A 196 -11.98 8.74 3.08
CA LEU A 196 -11.38 7.88 2.08
C LEU A 196 -11.41 6.42 2.55
N GLU A 197 -11.76 5.51 1.63
CA GLU A 197 -11.66 4.06 1.86
C GLU A 197 -10.86 3.41 0.72
N THR A 198 -9.59 3.10 0.98
CA THR A 198 -8.68 2.56 -0.04
C THR A 198 -8.88 1.07 -0.29
N GLY A 199 -9.53 0.37 0.63
CA GLY A 199 -9.58 -1.09 0.66
C GLY A 199 -8.31 -1.73 1.22
N ALA A 200 -7.35 -0.91 1.71
CA ALA A 200 -6.15 -1.35 2.42
C ALA A 200 -6.27 -0.92 3.90
N PRO A 201 -6.60 -1.84 4.82
CA PRO A 201 -6.89 -1.50 6.21
C PRO A 201 -5.75 -0.77 6.95
N GLN A 202 -4.49 -0.98 6.54
CA GLN A 202 -3.34 -0.28 7.13
C GLN A 202 -3.39 1.22 6.82
N ILE A 203 -3.76 1.60 5.58
CA ILE A 203 -3.90 2.99 5.15
C ILE A 203 -5.13 3.62 5.80
N ASP A 204 -6.27 2.94 5.71
CA ASP A 204 -7.55 3.46 6.18
C ASP A 204 -7.58 3.75 7.69
N ARG A 205 -6.70 3.10 8.47
CA ARG A 205 -6.57 3.32 9.92
C ARG A 205 -5.52 4.36 10.34
N SER A 206 -4.76 4.91 9.39
CA SER A 206 -3.67 5.84 9.72
C SER A 206 -3.62 7.09 8.85
N LEU A 207 -4.26 7.13 7.68
CA LEU A 207 -4.10 8.21 6.72
C LEU A 207 -4.81 9.50 7.15
N ALA A 208 -4.05 10.61 7.12
CA ALA A 208 -4.52 11.97 7.12
C ALA A 208 -3.92 12.70 5.92
N LEU A 209 -4.74 13.06 4.94
CA LEU A 209 -4.30 13.62 3.67
C LEU A 209 -4.62 15.11 3.59
N ILE A 210 -3.60 15.94 3.25
CA ILE A 210 -3.70 17.39 3.09
C ILE A 210 -3.05 17.83 1.77
N SER A 211 -3.21 19.10 1.38
CA SER A 211 -2.54 19.62 0.20
C SER A 211 -1.04 19.83 0.45
N LEU A 212 -0.22 19.60 -0.58
CA LEU A 212 1.24 19.75 -0.53
C LEU A 212 1.65 21.19 -0.09
N ASN A 213 1.04 22.19 -0.72
CA ASN A 213 1.33 23.59 -0.42
C ASN A 213 1.02 23.95 1.03
N SER A 214 -0.06 23.40 1.60
CA SER A 214 -0.40 23.61 3.01
C SER A 214 0.66 22.99 3.93
N ALA A 215 1.11 21.77 3.63
CA ALA A 215 2.14 21.10 4.41
C ALA A 215 3.48 21.83 4.33
N GLN A 216 3.90 22.24 3.14
CA GLN A 216 5.15 22.98 2.93
C GLN A 216 5.18 24.27 3.75
N GLN A 217 4.08 25.03 3.75
CA GLN A 217 3.94 26.22 4.56
C GLN A 217 3.93 25.94 6.06
N TRP A 218 3.09 24.98 6.48
CA TRP A 218 2.92 24.61 7.89
C TRP A 218 4.20 24.05 8.52
N LEU A 219 4.90 23.17 7.78
CA LEU A 219 6.12 22.50 8.24
C LEU A 219 7.38 23.33 8.00
N GLN A 220 7.27 24.45 7.27
CA GLN A 220 8.39 25.33 6.89
C GLN A 220 9.45 24.58 6.05
N MET A 221 8.98 23.75 5.10
CA MET A 221 9.86 22.92 4.28
C MET A 221 10.34 23.61 2.99
N GLY A 222 9.83 24.82 2.67
CA GLY A 222 10.03 25.41 1.35
C GLY A 222 9.48 24.48 0.27
N ASP A 223 10.19 24.32 -0.83
CA ASP A 223 9.80 23.43 -1.93
C ASP A 223 10.22 21.96 -1.72
N SER A 224 10.87 21.64 -0.59
CA SER A 224 11.35 20.28 -0.31
C SER A 224 10.20 19.30 -0.11
N VAL A 225 10.44 18.05 -0.50
CA VAL A 225 9.48 16.94 -0.36
C VAL A 225 10.18 15.69 0.18
N THR A 226 9.44 14.75 0.72
CA THR A 226 10.03 13.49 1.21
C THR A 226 10.07 12.43 0.12
N ASP A 227 9.08 12.45 -0.77
CA ASP A 227 8.86 11.42 -1.78
C ASP A 227 8.47 12.03 -3.12
N ILE A 228 8.88 11.37 -4.19
CA ILE A 228 8.32 11.55 -5.52
C ILE A 228 7.82 10.20 -5.97
N VAL A 229 6.52 10.15 -6.28
CA VAL A 229 5.82 8.93 -6.66
C VAL A 229 5.53 8.97 -8.15
N ILE A 230 5.81 7.86 -8.83
CA ILE A 230 5.78 7.77 -10.28
C ILE A 230 4.80 6.67 -10.70
N ARG A 231 3.99 6.98 -11.70
CA ARG A 231 3.22 6.01 -12.46
C ARG A 231 3.86 5.81 -13.84
N ALA A 232 4.28 4.59 -14.11
CA ALA A 232 4.82 4.19 -15.41
C ALA A 232 3.82 3.29 -16.15
N ASP A 233 3.87 3.29 -17.49
CA ASP A 233 3.14 2.33 -18.29
C ASP A 233 3.90 0.99 -18.29
N ILE A 234 3.32 -0.02 -17.62
CA ILE A 234 4.01 -1.30 -17.34
C ILE A 234 3.84 -2.25 -18.54
N HIS A 235 4.26 -1.87 -19.69
CA HIS A 235 4.24 -2.83 -20.79
C HIS A 235 5.58 -3.48 -21.14
N GLU A 236 6.66 -3.35 -20.35
CA GLU A 236 7.85 -4.24 -20.48
C GLU A 236 9.15 -3.84 -19.74
N HIS A 237 9.26 -2.67 -19.06
CA HIS A 237 10.60 -2.18 -18.66
C HIS A 237 10.76 -1.63 -17.23
N THR A 238 10.02 -2.14 -16.24
CA THR A 238 10.14 -1.68 -14.82
C THR A 238 11.57 -1.88 -14.27
N ASP A 239 12.30 -2.90 -14.75
CA ASP A 239 13.68 -3.17 -14.35
C ASP A 239 14.69 -2.16 -14.92
N ALA A 240 14.35 -1.48 -16.02
CA ALA A 240 15.22 -0.47 -16.61
C ALA A 240 15.16 0.85 -15.83
N LEU A 241 13.96 1.25 -15.38
CA LEU A 241 13.76 2.47 -14.59
C LEU A 241 14.38 2.39 -13.18
N SER A 242 14.34 1.21 -12.55
CA SER A 242 14.91 1.00 -11.21
C SER A 242 16.45 1.08 -11.16
N ARG A 243 17.13 1.07 -12.32
CA ARG A 243 18.61 1.18 -12.41
C ARG A 243 19.10 2.60 -12.65
N LEU A 244 18.20 3.56 -12.87
CA LEU A 244 18.54 4.93 -13.20
C LEU A 244 18.56 5.86 -11.97
N PHE A 245 18.04 5.40 -10.86
CA PHE A 245 17.97 6.08 -9.55
C PHE A 245 18.53 5.20 -8.43
#